data_d4cfbc9342f3672512ebfb147c402e86
#
_entry.id   d4cfbc9342f3672512ebfb147c402e86
#
_cell.length_a   1.000
_cell.length_b   1.000
_cell.length_c   1.000
_cell.angle_alpha   90.00
_cell.angle_beta   90.00
_cell.angle_gamma   90.00
#
_symmetry.space_group_name_H-M   'P 1'
#
loop_
_entity.id
_entity.type
_entity.pdbx_description
1 polymer ?
#
loop_
_entity_poly.entity_id
_entity_poly.type
_entity_poly.pdbx_seq_one_letter_code
_entity_poly.pdbx_strand_id
1 'polypeptide(L)'
;TGDSKGQHHFLDTSLYEKSILATWKKLNLPKLPLICLTQSHECNNKSSLIHMFKTLNGKYLINSSGEINFEKINSFFKHNNSPIVFAGTALAFLELIKNSSNINIELPNGSWVLETGGYKGMKKSVNKDTFYAEISELFNLPIDKIINEYSMTELSSQFYSFGLNHTHKSAHWLKAKVVIPGKNTEAQDGEKGILAIYDLANLGSSVAIMTGDIAIKKGNEFELVGRDETLTPRGCSLAAEELISRHI
;
A
#
# COMPACT_ATOMS: atom_id res chain seq x y z
N THR A 1 8.23 1.47 18.68
CA THR A 1 9.48 2.21 18.69
C THR A 1 10.02 2.23 17.29
N GLY A 2 10.38 3.39 16.73
CA GLY A 2 10.97 3.53 15.40
C GLY A 2 12.34 2.87 15.24
N ASP A 3 12.85 2.24 16.27
CA ASP A 3 14.23 1.72 16.33
C ASP A 3 14.37 0.26 15.87
N SER A 4 13.30 -0.51 15.74
CA SER A 4 13.37 -1.89 15.22
C SER A 4 12.48 -2.06 13.99
N LYS A 5 13.11 -2.20 12.82
CA LYS A 5 12.41 -2.58 11.57
C LYS A 5 12.01 -4.05 11.66
N GLY A 6 10.75 -4.37 11.34
CA GLY A 6 10.32 -5.74 11.16
C GLY A 6 11.14 -6.39 10.03
N GLN A 7 11.51 -7.67 10.19
CA GLN A 7 12.24 -8.44 9.19
C GLN A 7 11.51 -9.75 8.93
N HIS A 8 11.36 -10.10 7.65
CA HIS A 8 10.88 -11.39 7.22
C HIS A 8 11.98 -12.08 6.42
N HIS A 9 12.45 -13.22 6.90
CA HIS A 9 13.52 -13.96 6.28
C HIS A 9 12.96 -15.05 5.37
N PHE A 10 13.26 -14.97 4.09
CA PHE A 10 12.89 -15.97 3.08
C PHE A 10 14.10 -16.81 2.70
N LEU A 11 13.91 -18.10 2.47
CA LEU A 11 14.90 -18.94 1.80
C LEU A 11 15.05 -18.54 0.33
N ASP A 12 13.91 -18.27 -0.32
CA ASP A 12 13.81 -17.63 -1.62
C ASP A 12 12.49 -16.85 -1.71
N THR A 13 12.40 -15.91 -2.65
CA THR A 13 11.22 -15.04 -2.82
C THR A 13 10.21 -15.55 -3.84
N SER A 14 10.43 -16.74 -4.41
CA SER A 14 9.62 -17.24 -5.54
C SER A 14 8.14 -17.40 -5.20
N LEU A 15 7.83 -17.86 -3.97
CA LEU A 15 6.44 -17.99 -3.54
C LEU A 15 5.78 -16.63 -3.31
N TYR A 16 6.51 -15.68 -2.72
CA TYR A 16 6.06 -14.30 -2.55
C TYR A 16 5.74 -13.66 -3.90
N GLU A 17 6.63 -13.78 -4.88
CA GLU A 17 6.45 -13.25 -6.24
C GLU A 17 5.23 -13.90 -6.94
N LYS A 18 5.10 -15.23 -6.84
CA LYS A 18 3.93 -15.95 -7.36
C LYS A 18 2.63 -15.51 -6.69
N SER A 19 2.63 -15.28 -5.38
CA SER A 19 1.47 -14.79 -4.64
C SER A 19 1.03 -13.41 -5.16
N ILE A 20 1.97 -12.47 -5.36
CA ILE A 20 1.71 -11.15 -5.93
C ILE A 20 1.03 -11.27 -7.31
N LEU A 21 1.66 -11.98 -8.23
CA LEU A 21 1.15 -12.12 -9.62
C LEU A 21 -0.20 -12.83 -9.67
N ALA A 22 -0.39 -13.87 -8.86
CA ALA A 22 -1.64 -14.61 -8.79
C ALA A 22 -2.78 -13.79 -8.16
N THR A 23 -2.49 -12.99 -7.12
CA THR A 23 -3.46 -12.06 -6.53
C THR A 23 -3.85 -10.98 -7.52
N TRP A 24 -2.88 -10.39 -8.22
CA TRP A 24 -3.11 -9.37 -9.25
C TRP A 24 -4.06 -9.86 -10.33
N LYS A 25 -3.83 -11.10 -10.81
CA LYS A 25 -4.71 -11.76 -11.79
C LYS A 25 -6.09 -12.09 -11.20
N LYS A 26 -6.13 -12.63 -9.98
CA LYS A 26 -7.39 -13.10 -9.33
C LYS A 26 -8.38 -11.99 -9.07
N LEU A 27 -7.88 -10.83 -8.65
CA LEU A 27 -8.67 -9.64 -8.35
C LEU A 27 -8.92 -8.75 -9.57
N ASN A 28 -8.48 -9.17 -10.77
CA ASN A 28 -8.57 -8.40 -12.02
C ASN A 28 -7.97 -7.00 -11.89
N LEU A 29 -6.84 -6.87 -11.17
CA LEU A 29 -6.13 -5.60 -11.06
C LEU A 29 -5.60 -5.15 -12.44
N PRO A 30 -5.39 -3.83 -12.67
CA PRO A 30 -5.07 -3.30 -13.99
C PRO A 30 -3.80 -3.91 -14.58
N LYS A 31 -3.89 -4.44 -15.81
CA LYS A 31 -2.74 -4.96 -16.57
C LYS A 31 -2.12 -3.84 -17.40
N LEU A 32 -1.59 -2.83 -16.74
CA LEU A 32 -0.99 -1.64 -17.31
C LEU A 32 0.47 -1.51 -16.84
N PRO A 33 1.31 -0.72 -17.54
CA PRO A 33 2.64 -0.39 -17.04
C PRO A 33 2.58 0.24 -15.65
N LEU A 34 3.39 -0.25 -14.71
CA LEU A 34 3.48 0.27 -13.34
C LEU A 34 4.57 1.32 -13.27
N ILE A 35 4.22 2.54 -12.88
CA ILE A 35 5.14 3.65 -12.68
C ILE A 35 5.17 3.98 -11.18
N CYS A 36 6.35 3.84 -10.57
CA CYS A 36 6.48 3.84 -9.12
C CYS A 36 7.07 5.15 -8.60
N LEU A 37 6.36 5.81 -7.71
CA LEU A 37 6.81 6.95 -6.94
C LEU A 37 7.59 6.47 -5.71
N THR A 38 8.61 5.66 -5.96
CA THR A 38 9.55 5.10 -4.98
C THR A 38 10.94 4.99 -5.60
N GLN A 39 11.93 4.70 -4.76
CA GLN A 39 13.26 4.29 -5.22
C GLN A 39 13.21 2.92 -5.90
N SER A 40 14.22 2.61 -6.71
CA SER A 40 14.35 1.30 -7.34
C SER A 40 14.79 0.21 -6.35
N HIS A 41 14.61 -1.05 -6.75
CA HIS A 41 15.01 -2.20 -5.95
C HIS A 41 16.53 -2.25 -5.69
N GLU A 42 17.35 -1.74 -6.61
CA GLU A 42 18.82 -1.66 -6.44
C GLU A 42 19.19 -0.73 -5.30
N CYS A 43 18.40 0.34 -5.08
CA CYS A 43 18.62 1.30 -4.00
C CYS A 43 18.07 0.83 -2.65
N ASN A 44 16.99 0.04 -2.65
CA ASN A 44 16.30 -0.42 -1.44
C ASN A 44 15.76 -1.86 -1.58
N ASN A 45 16.68 -2.82 -1.63
CA ASN A 45 16.38 -4.24 -1.85
C ASN A 45 15.78 -4.97 -0.63
N LYS A 46 15.70 -4.30 0.52
CA LYS A 46 15.11 -4.87 1.75
C LYS A 46 13.66 -4.46 1.98
N SER A 47 13.06 -3.70 1.07
CA SER A 47 11.66 -3.29 1.15
C SER A 47 10.76 -4.31 0.43
N SER A 48 9.82 -4.92 1.15
CA SER A 48 8.81 -5.82 0.56
C SER A 48 7.94 -5.09 -0.47
N LEU A 49 7.59 -3.83 -0.22
CA LEU A 49 6.86 -2.98 -1.16
C LEU A 49 7.62 -2.80 -2.49
N ILE A 50 8.90 -2.45 -2.41
CA ILE A 50 9.72 -2.26 -3.61
C ILE A 50 9.94 -3.59 -4.33
N HIS A 51 10.06 -4.70 -3.60
CA HIS A 51 10.12 -6.04 -4.20
C HIS A 51 8.81 -6.38 -4.92
N MET A 52 7.65 -6.05 -4.34
CA MET A 52 6.35 -6.19 -5.00
C MET A 52 6.30 -5.39 -6.32
N PHE A 53 6.71 -4.12 -6.30
CA PHE A 53 6.75 -3.30 -7.50
C PHE A 53 7.71 -3.85 -8.56
N LYS A 54 8.87 -4.37 -8.15
CA LYS A 54 9.80 -5.07 -9.05
C LYS A 54 9.14 -6.29 -9.70
N THR A 55 8.45 -7.12 -8.91
CA THR A 55 7.73 -8.31 -9.39
C THR A 55 6.66 -7.95 -10.43
N LEU A 56 6.05 -6.76 -10.30
CA LEU A 56 5.07 -6.20 -11.22
C LEU A 56 5.73 -5.41 -12.39
N ASN A 57 7.05 -5.53 -12.59
CA ASN A 57 7.82 -4.82 -13.61
C ASN A 57 7.73 -3.28 -13.52
N GLY A 58 7.74 -2.75 -12.30
CA GLY A 58 7.65 -1.32 -12.03
C GLY A 58 8.84 -0.51 -12.58
N LYS A 59 8.56 0.68 -13.10
CA LYS A 59 9.55 1.70 -13.47
C LYS A 59 9.55 2.79 -12.40
N TYR A 60 10.73 3.24 -11.96
CA TYR A 60 10.89 4.07 -10.77
C TYR A 60 11.22 5.52 -11.12
N LEU A 61 10.52 6.46 -10.49
CA LEU A 61 10.71 7.90 -10.72
C LEU A 61 11.60 8.57 -9.68
N ILE A 62 11.69 8.01 -8.46
CA ILE A 62 12.54 8.56 -7.40
C ILE A 62 13.98 8.08 -7.58
N ASN A 63 14.94 8.97 -7.36
CA ASN A 63 16.37 8.69 -7.47
C ASN A 63 16.90 7.94 -6.22
N SER A 64 18.21 7.68 -6.21
CA SER A 64 18.89 6.98 -5.10
C SER A 64 18.91 7.78 -3.80
N SER A 65 18.80 9.12 -3.85
CA SER A 65 18.72 9.95 -2.63
C SER A 65 17.36 9.85 -1.92
N GLY A 66 16.32 9.35 -2.60
CA GLY A 66 14.95 9.28 -2.05
C GLY A 66 14.14 10.55 -2.27
N GLU A 67 14.70 11.55 -2.94
CA GLU A 67 14.03 12.83 -3.18
C GLU A 67 13.08 12.76 -4.38
N ILE A 68 11.94 13.43 -4.24
CA ILE A 68 10.99 13.64 -5.34
C ILE A 68 11.52 14.76 -6.25
N ASN A 69 11.88 14.41 -7.48
CA ASN A 69 12.24 15.37 -8.49
C ASN A 69 11.03 15.71 -9.36
N PHE A 70 10.39 16.84 -9.06
CA PHE A 70 9.17 17.28 -9.75
C PHE A 70 9.38 17.54 -11.24
N GLU A 71 10.54 18.06 -11.65
CA GLU A 71 10.85 18.30 -13.08
C GLU A 71 10.90 16.96 -13.85
N LYS A 72 11.56 15.96 -13.29
CA LYS A 72 11.63 14.61 -13.88
C LYS A 72 10.24 13.99 -13.99
N ILE A 73 9.41 14.11 -12.95
CA ILE A 73 8.05 13.61 -12.92
C ILE A 73 7.21 14.30 -14.00
N ASN A 74 7.21 15.62 -14.04
CA ASN A 74 6.48 16.41 -15.04
C ASN A 74 6.94 16.05 -16.46
N SER A 75 8.26 15.94 -16.68
CA SER A 75 8.82 15.52 -17.97
C SER A 75 8.37 14.14 -18.38
N PHE A 76 8.34 13.18 -17.45
CA PHE A 76 7.85 11.83 -17.73
C PHE A 76 6.39 11.86 -18.20
N PHE A 77 5.50 12.51 -17.45
CA PHE A 77 4.07 12.57 -17.77
C PHE A 77 3.77 13.38 -19.02
N LYS A 78 4.53 14.44 -19.31
CA LYS A 78 4.39 15.19 -20.57
C LYS A 78 4.59 14.33 -21.81
N HIS A 79 5.40 13.27 -21.73
CA HIS A 79 5.72 12.40 -22.88
C HIS A 79 4.98 11.05 -22.82
N ASN A 80 4.25 10.76 -21.76
CA ASN A 80 3.51 9.51 -21.62
C ASN A 80 2.02 9.73 -21.91
N ASN A 81 1.56 9.22 -23.05
CA ASN A 81 0.17 9.32 -23.49
C ASN A 81 -0.61 7.99 -23.33
N SER A 82 0.02 6.96 -22.77
CA SER A 82 -0.62 5.65 -22.56
C SER A 82 -1.06 5.48 -21.13
N PRO A 83 -2.20 4.80 -20.89
CA PRO A 83 -2.66 4.54 -19.53
C PRO A 83 -1.66 3.72 -18.72
N ILE A 84 -1.57 4.02 -17.43
CA ILE A 84 -0.61 3.42 -16.49
C ILE A 84 -1.28 3.12 -15.15
N VAL A 85 -0.59 2.37 -14.29
CA VAL A 85 -0.82 2.37 -12.84
C VAL A 85 0.27 3.25 -12.21
N PHE A 86 -0.12 4.39 -11.63
CA PHE A 86 0.79 5.25 -10.88
C PHE A 86 0.80 4.81 -9.42
N ALA A 87 1.89 4.21 -8.97
CA ALA A 87 1.99 3.54 -7.68
C ALA A 87 2.94 4.28 -6.72
N GLY A 88 2.57 4.33 -5.45
CA GLY A 88 3.41 4.97 -4.43
C GLY A 88 2.88 4.75 -3.02
N THR A 89 3.63 5.27 -2.04
CA THR A 89 3.12 5.33 -0.67
C THR A 89 2.13 6.49 -0.51
N ALA A 90 1.22 6.37 0.45
CA ALA A 90 0.30 7.46 0.78
C ALA A 90 1.06 8.78 1.08
N LEU A 91 2.20 8.70 1.80
CA LEU A 91 3.04 9.87 2.09
C LEU A 91 3.64 10.49 0.83
N ALA A 92 4.08 9.69 -0.14
CA ALA A 92 4.61 10.20 -1.40
C ALA A 92 3.53 10.97 -2.18
N PHE A 93 2.29 10.47 -2.22
CA PHE A 93 1.17 11.18 -2.82
C PHE A 93 0.78 12.45 -2.07
N LEU A 94 0.80 12.43 -0.73
CA LEU A 94 0.57 13.63 0.07
C LEU A 94 1.63 14.71 -0.19
N GLU A 95 2.88 14.32 -0.40
CA GLU A 95 3.94 15.27 -0.78
C GLU A 95 3.70 15.86 -2.18
N LEU A 96 3.18 15.06 -3.14
CA LEU A 96 2.76 15.60 -4.43
C LEU A 96 1.60 16.61 -4.27
N ILE A 97 0.58 16.26 -3.48
CA ILE A 97 -0.58 17.14 -3.22
C ILE A 97 -0.13 18.46 -2.59
N LYS A 98 0.73 18.40 -1.56
CA LYS A 98 1.29 19.57 -0.88
C LYS A 98 2.06 20.49 -1.82
N ASN A 99 2.70 19.93 -2.84
CA ASN A 99 3.47 20.64 -3.84
C ASN A 99 2.75 20.75 -5.20
N SER A 100 1.42 20.72 -5.20
CA SER A 100 0.59 20.71 -6.41
C SER A 100 0.88 21.86 -7.37
N SER A 101 1.29 23.04 -6.86
CA SER A 101 1.71 24.16 -7.69
C SER A 101 2.93 23.89 -8.59
N ASN A 102 3.76 22.89 -8.23
CA ASN A 102 4.94 22.47 -8.97
C ASN A 102 4.67 21.27 -9.89
N ILE A 103 3.43 20.78 -9.89
CA ILE A 103 3.03 19.57 -10.60
C ILE A 103 2.09 19.95 -11.74
N ASN A 104 2.42 19.46 -12.92
CA ASN A 104 1.56 19.52 -14.09
C ASN A 104 1.42 18.10 -14.65
N ILE A 105 0.68 17.25 -13.93
CA ILE A 105 0.47 15.86 -14.26
C ILE A 105 -1.01 15.65 -14.52
N GLU A 106 -1.32 15.25 -15.73
CA GLU A 106 -2.61 14.67 -16.10
C GLU A 106 -2.37 13.20 -16.46
N LEU A 107 -3.01 12.29 -15.74
CA LEU A 107 -2.90 10.87 -16.06
C LEU A 107 -3.73 10.55 -17.31
N PRO A 108 -3.17 9.81 -18.28
CA PRO A 108 -3.91 9.39 -19.47
C PRO A 108 -5.20 8.64 -19.10
N ASN A 109 -6.27 8.87 -19.87
CA ASN A 109 -7.53 8.20 -19.63
C ASN A 109 -7.36 6.67 -19.56
N GLY A 110 -8.01 6.03 -18.59
CA GLY A 110 -7.86 4.60 -18.30
C GLY A 110 -6.73 4.28 -17.33
N SER A 111 -5.97 5.28 -16.85
CA SER A 111 -4.97 5.09 -15.80
C SER A 111 -5.59 4.79 -14.43
N TRP A 112 -4.75 4.30 -13.53
CA TRP A 112 -5.09 4.01 -12.13
C TRP A 112 -4.02 4.57 -11.20
N VAL A 113 -4.41 4.84 -9.97
CA VAL A 113 -3.48 5.09 -8.86
C VAL A 113 -3.49 3.87 -7.94
N LEU A 114 -2.31 3.44 -7.50
CA LEU A 114 -2.12 2.43 -6.45
C LEU A 114 -1.40 3.09 -5.29
N GLU A 115 -2.11 3.32 -4.19
CA GLU A 115 -1.51 3.80 -2.97
C GLU A 115 -1.37 2.66 -1.95
N THR A 116 -0.30 2.70 -1.19
CA THR A 116 0.01 1.70 -0.17
C THR A 116 0.58 2.35 1.09
N GLY A 117 0.41 1.68 2.20
CA GLY A 117 0.87 2.13 3.49
C GLY A 117 -0.17 2.92 4.28
N GLY A 118 0.12 3.06 5.56
CA GLY A 118 -0.71 3.84 6.47
C GLY A 118 -0.18 5.28 6.58
N TYR A 119 -1.02 6.16 7.10
CA TYR A 119 -0.69 7.57 7.38
C TYR A 119 0.17 7.72 8.66
N LYS A 120 1.02 6.71 8.96
CA LYS A 120 1.86 6.66 10.17
C LYS A 120 2.93 7.75 10.12
N GLY A 121 3.12 8.42 11.24
CA GLY A 121 4.09 9.50 11.36
C GLY A 121 3.52 10.90 11.10
N MET A 122 2.28 11.03 10.64
CA MET A 122 1.63 12.32 10.54
C MET A 122 1.06 12.78 11.89
N LYS A 123 1.32 14.03 12.24
CA LYS A 123 0.80 14.68 13.46
C LYS A 123 -0.74 14.86 13.44
N LYS A 124 -1.39 14.66 12.30
CA LYS A 124 -2.85 14.72 12.14
C LYS A 124 -3.33 13.47 11.40
N SER A 125 -4.45 12.91 11.81
CA SER A 125 -5.14 11.85 11.06
C SER A 125 -5.59 12.40 9.71
N VAL A 126 -5.19 11.75 8.63
CA VAL A 126 -5.68 12.08 7.28
C VAL A 126 -7.00 11.34 7.07
N ASN A 127 -8.03 12.08 6.70
CA ASN A 127 -9.28 11.47 6.26
C ASN A 127 -9.06 10.86 4.88
N LYS A 128 -9.30 9.56 4.74
CA LYS A 128 -9.04 8.82 3.49
C LYS A 128 -9.90 9.32 2.33
N ASP A 129 -11.14 9.70 2.58
CA ASP A 129 -12.05 10.19 1.54
C ASP A 129 -11.58 11.55 1.01
N THR A 130 -11.12 12.43 1.91
CA THR A 130 -10.51 13.72 1.53
C THR A 130 -9.24 13.52 0.72
N PHE A 131 -8.36 12.62 1.17
CA PHE A 131 -7.14 12.29 0.46
C PHE A 131 -7.40 11.74 -0.96
N TYR A 132 -8.43 10.89 -1.11
CA TYR A 132 -8.79 10.37 -2.42
C TYR A 132 -9.44 11.43 -3.32
N ALA A 133 -10.19 12.37 -2.76
CA ALA A 133 -10.69 13.51 -3.50
C ALA A 133 -9.53 14.39 -4.03
N GLU A 134 -8.52 14.66 -3.20
CA GLU A 134 -7.32 15.41 -3.59
C GLU A 134 -6.50 14.69 -4.66
N ILE A 135 -6.32 13.37 -4.58
CA ILE A 135 -5.69 12.54 -5.64
C ILE A 135 -6.50 12.63 -6.94
N SER A 136 -7.80 12.48 -6.83
CA SER A 136 -8.73 12.54 -7.97
C SER A 136 -8.64 13.87 -8.70
N GLU A 137 -8.62 14.97 -7.96
CA GLU A 137 -8.47 16.33 -8.50
C GLU A 137 -7.08 16.54 -9.12
N LEU A 138 -6.01 16.21 -8.38
CA LEU A 138 -4.63 16.43 -8.81
C LEU A 138 -4.30 15.71 -10.13
N PHE A 139 -4.83 14.51 -10.35
CA PHE A 139 -4.50 13.69 -11.51
C PHE A 139 -5.64 13.58 -12.54
N ASN A 140 -6.72 14.35 -12.37
CA ASN A 140 -7.91 14.27 -13.20
C ASN A 140 -8.40 12.82 -13.38
N LEU A 141 -8.55 12.09 -12.27
CA LEU A 141 -8.78 10.65 -12.23
C LEU A 141 -10.07 10.33 -11.44
N PRO A 142 -10.99 9.48 -11.94
CA PRO A 142 -12.13 9.04 -11.14
C PRO A 142 -11.71 8.32 -9.85
N ILE A 143 -12.37 8.59 -8.73
CA ILE A 143 -12.02 8.03 -7.40
C ILE A 143 -12.06 6.49 -7.40
N ASP A 144 -12.94 5.86 -8.17
CA ASP A 144 -13.02 4.39 -8.31
C ASP A 144 -11.80 3.77 -9.00
N LYS A 145 -10.92 4.59 -9.59
CA LYS A 145 -9.62 4.21 -10.16
C LYS A 145 -8.47 4.29 -9.16
N ILE A 146 -8.74 4.59 -7.90
CA ILE A 146 -7.75 4.56 -6.83
C ILE A 146 -7.81 3.20 -6.13
N ILE A 147 -6.69 2.51 -6.06
CA ILE A 147 -6.52 1.22 -5.39
C ILE A 147 -5.73 1.45 -4.12
N ASN A 148 -6.23 0.96 -3.00
CA ASN A 148 -5.46 0.85 -1.77
C ASN A 148 -4.90 -0.57 -1.63
N GLU A 149 -3.62 -0.69 -1.40
CA GLU A 149 -2.95 -1.94 -1.03
C GLU A 149 -2.70 -1.96 0.48
N TYR A 150 -3.03 -3.07 1.13
CA TYR A 150 -2.72 -3.33 2.52
C TYR A 150 -1.93 -4.63 2.66
N SER A 151 -0.75 -4.51 3.23
CA SER A 151 0.09 -5.63 3.66
C SER A 151 0.99 -5.23 4.83
N MET A 152 1.84 -6.12 5.24
CA MET A 152 2.88 -5.89 6.26
C MET A 152 4.09 -6.79 6.00
N THR A 153 5.22 -6.48 6.65
CA THR A 153 6.47 -7.26 6.51
C THR A 153 6.26 -8.75 6.77
N GLU A 154 5.37 -9.09 7.69
CA GLU A 154 5.10 -10.44 8.15
C GLU A 154 4.28 -11.29 7.16
N LEU A 155 3.73 -10.69 6.10
CA LEU A 155 2.89 -11.36 5.10
C LEU A 155 3.64 -11.65 3.79
N SER A 156 3.21 -12.68 3.11
CA SER A 156 3.61 -13.01 1.72
C SER A 156 2.50 -12.72 0.71
N SER A 157 1.42 -12.09 1.13
CA SER A 157 0.26 -11.76 0.28
C SER A 157 -0.29 -10.38 0.63
N GLN A 158 -1.17 -9.84 -0.22
CA GLN A 158 -1.71 -8.49 -0.11
C GLN A 158 -3.23 -8.49 -0.16
N PHE A 159 -3.83 -7.50 0.50
CA PHE A 159 -5.24 -7.15 0.38
C PHE A 159 -5.38 -5.86 -0.43
N TYR A 160 -6.51 -5.70 -1.13
CA TYR A 160 -6.78 -4.54 -1.96
C TYR A 160 -8.21 -4.03 -1.77
N SER A 161 -8.39 -2.71 -1.75
CA SER A 161 -9.70 -2.05 -1.82
C SER A 161 -9.70 -1.00 -2.94
N PHE A 162 -10.90 -0.53 -3.37
CA PHE A 162 -11.06 0.32 -4.53
C PHE A 162 -11.91 1.55 -4.19
N GLY A 163 -11.42 2.73 -4.52
CA GLY A 163 -12.11 3.99 -4.31
C GLY A 163 -12.62 4.16 -2.87
N LEU A 164 -13.84 4.65 -2.74
CA LEU A 164 -14.50 4.82 -1.43
C LEU A 164 -15.11 3.51 -0.88
N ASN A 165 -14.99 2.39 -1.60
CA ASN A 165 -15.27 1.09 -1.02
C ASN A 165 -14.05 0.61 -0.25
N HIS A 166 -14.00 0.92 1.03
CA HIS A 166 -12.86 0.61 1.90
C HIS A 166 -12.75 -0.87 2.30
N THR A 167 -13.60 -1.73 1.74
CA THR A 167 -13.59 -3.17 2.03
C THR A 167 -12.43 -3.86 1.32
N HIS A 168 -11.53 -4.45 2.09
CA HIS A 168 -10.34 -5.12 1.60
C HIS A 168 -10.61 -6.56 1.18
N LYS A 169 -10.23 -6.87 -0.05
CA LYS A 169 -10.33 -8.19 -0.69
C LYS A 169 -8.97 -8.82 -0.90
N SER A 170 -8.93 -10.13 -0.96
CA SER A 170 -7.71 -10.91 -1.18
C SER A 170 -7.95 -12.12 -2.07
N ALA A 171 -6.87 -12.82 -2.42
CA ALA A 171 -6.94 -14.15 -2.99
C ALA A 171 -7.33 -15.18 -1.90
N HIS A 172 -7.85 -16.35 -2.34
CA HIS A 172 -8.44 -17.35 -1.44
C HIS A 172 -7.47 -18.00 -0.43
N TRP A 173 -6.16 -17.89 -0.63
CA TRP A 173 -5.13 -18.37 0.30
C TRP A 173 -4.77 -17.38 1.40
N LEU A 174 -5.27 -16.15 1.31
CA LEU A 174 -5.11 -15.10 2.32
C LEU A 174 -6.49 -14.80 2.92
N LYS A 175 -6.65 -14.99 4.21
CA LYS A 175 -7.89 -14.73 4.93
C LYS A 175 -7.66 -13.79 6.09
N ALA A 176 -8.65 -12.95 6.34
CA ALA A 176 -8.71 -12.10 7.51
C ALA A 176 -9.90 -12.50 8.40
N LYS A 177 -9.73 -12.31 9.70
CA LYS A 177 -10.80 -12.35 10.70
C LYS A 177 -10.69 -11.13 11.58
N VAL A 178 -11.82 -10.58 11.97
CA VAL A 178 -11.88 -9.53 12.98
C VAL A 178 -12.23 -10.20 14.31
N VAL A 179 -11.35 -10.06 15.31
CA VAL A 179 -11.45 -10.78 16.60
C VAL A 179 -11.73 -9.79 17.72
N ILE A 180 -12.69 -10.09 18.58
CA ILE A 180 -13.02 -9.27 19.73
C ILE A 180 -11.93 -9.40 20.81
N PRO A 181 -11.27 -8.31 21.21
CA PRO A 181 -10.25 -8.34 22.25
C PRO A 181 -10.78 -8.94 23.56
N GLY A 182 -9.99 -9.82 24.15
CA GLY A 182 -10.31 -10.45 25.43
C GLY A 182 -11.34 -11.59 25.38
N LYS A 183 -12.10 -11.74 24.28
CA LYS A 183 -13.07 -12.84 24.12
C LYS A 183 -12.56 -13.97 23.23
N ASN A 184 -11.55 -13.71 22.40
CA ASN A 184 -11.02 -14.63 21.38
C ASN A 184 -12.11 -15.19 20.42
N THR A 185 -13.22 -14.48 20.27
CA THR A 185 -14.30 -14.81 19.35
C THR A 185 -14.25 -13.91 18.13
N GLU A 186 -14.67 -14.42 16.99
CA GLU A 186 -14.81 -13.61 15.78
C GLU A 186 -15.95 -12.59 15.96
N ALA A 187 -15.72 -11.35 15.54
CA ALA A 187 -16.70 -10.27 15.54
C ALA A 187 -17.93 -10.61 14.67
N GLN A 188 -19.09 -10.05 15.01
CA GLN A 188 -20.25 -10.06 14.14
C GLN A 188 -20.04 -9.07 12.95
N ASP A 189 -20.85 -9.20 11.92
CA ASP A 189 -20.80 -8.27 10.78
C ASP A 189 -21.11 -6.85 11.23
N GLY A 190 -20.26 -5.90 10.83
CA GLY A 190 -20.31 -4.50 11.29
C GLY A 190 -19.61 -4.23 12.63
N GLU A 191 -19.21 -5.24 13.40
CA GLU A 191 -18.46 -5.04 14.64
C GLU A 191 -16.98 -4.75 14.40
N LYS A 192 -16.41 -3.97 15.31
CA LYS A 192 -14.99 -3.60 15.35
C LYS A 192 -14.20 -4.57 16.23
N GLY A 193 -12.98 -4.91 15.81
CA GLY A 193 -12.06 -5.73 16.59
C GLY A 193 -10.64 -5.65 16.05
N ILE A 194 -9.77 -6.52 16.53
CA ILE A 194 -8.38 -6.67 16.07
C ILE A 194 -8.34 -7.57 14.84
N LEU A 195 -7.57 -7.17 13.84
CA LEU A 195 -7.40 -7.94 12.62
C LEU A 195 -6.45 -9.11 12.86
N ALA A 196 -6.92 -10.33 12.61
CA ALA A 196 -6.14 -11.56 12.55
C ALA A 196 -6.04 -12.02 11.09
N ILE A 197 -4.85 -12.37 10.64
CA ILE A 197 -4.58 -12.72 9.25
C ILE A 197 -4.02 -14.14 9.18
N TYR A 198 -4.50 -14.90 8.20
CA TYR A 198 -4.06 -16.25 7.87
C TYR A 198 -3.56 -16.25 6.42
N ASP A 199 -2.23 -16.34 6.24
CA ASP A 199 -1.57 -16.30 4.94
C ASP A 199 -0.91 -17.65 4.64
N LEU A 200 -1.53 -18.44 3.76
CA LEU A 200 -1.01 -19.76 3.37
C LEU A 200 0.22 -19.65 2.45
N ALA A 201 0.57 -18.46 1.96
CA ALA A 201 1.83 -18.24 1.25
C ALA A 201 3.03 -18.08 2.19
N ASN A 202 2.81 -17.97 3.51
CA ASN A 202 3.86 -17.91 4.53
C ASN A 202 4.40 -19.30 4.92
N LEU A 203 4.79 -20.13 3.96
CA LEU A 203 5.22 -21.52 4.22
C LEU A 203 6.48 -21.63 5.08
N GLY A 204 7.37 -20.67 5.03
CA GLY A 204 8.62 -20.65 5.80
C GLY A 204 8.55 -19.80 7.06
N SER A 205 7.38 -19.31 7.45
CA SER A 205 7.17 -18.36 8.54
C SER A 205 5.83 -18.63 9.24
N SER A 206 5.31 -17.64 10.01
CA SER A 206 4.04 -17.77 10.70
C SER A 206 2.86 -17.63 9.73
N VAL A 207 2.07 -18.70 9.60
CA VAL A 207 0.86 -18.69 8.77
C VAL A 207 -0.25 -17.81 9.37
N ALA A 208 -0.31 -17.70 10.71
CA ALA A 208 -1.33 -16.95 11.43
C ALA A 208 -0.71 -15.81 12.22
N ILE A 209 -1.24 -14.61 12.03
CA ILE A 209 -0.72 -13.38 12.63
C ILE A 209 -1.88 -12.62 13.27
N MET A 210 -1.74 -12.29 14.56
CA MET A 210 -2.58 -11.29 15.22
C MET A 210 -1.89 -9.93 15.03
N THR A 211 -2.55 -9.02 14.33
CA THR A 211 -1.99 -7.69 14.07
C THR A 211 -2.27 -6.72 15.21
N GLY A 212 -1.68 -5.52 15.14
CA GLY A 212 -2.10 -4.38 15.94
C GLY A 212 -3.11 -3.48 15.22
N ASP A 213 -3.68 -3.92 14.12
CA ASP A 213 -4.57 -3.09 13.32
C ASP A 213 -6.03 -3.38 13.69
N ILE A 214 -6.83 -2.31 13.78
CA ILE A 214 -8.25 -2.34 14.09
C ILE A 214 -9.03 -2.37 12.79
N ALA A 215 -9.99 -3.28 12.69
CA ALA A 215 -10.84 -3.42 11.52
C ALA A 215 -12.31 -3.60 11.91
N ILE A 216 -13.20 -3.32 10.96
CA ILE A 216 -14.63 -3.64 11.02
C ILE A 216 -14.87 -4.85 10.11
N LYS A 217 -15.58 -5.86 10.62
CA LYS A 217 -15.97 -7.03 9.82
C LYS A 217 -16.99 -6.64 8.77
N LYS A 218 -16.80 -7.12 7.55
CA LYS A 218 -17.68 -6.93 6.39
C LYS A 218 -17.87 -8.29 5.67
N GLY A 219 -18.70 -9.16 6.21
CA GLY A 219 -18.84 -10.53 5.71
C GLY A 219 -17.54 -11.33 5.85
N ASN A 220 -16.98 -11.78 4.73
CA ASN A 220 -15.67 -12.47 4.67
C ASN A 220 -14.49 -11.51 4.45
N GLU A 221 -14.74 -10.21 4.43
CA GLU A 221 -13.80 -9.13 4.16
C GLU A 221 -13.72 -8.21 5.38
N PHE A 222 -12.95 -7.16 5.30
CA PHE A 222 -12.81 -6.18 6.39
C PHE A 222 -12.59 -4.77 5.87
N GLU A 223 -12.99 -3.79 6.67
CA GLU A 223 -12.64 -2.39 6.50
C GLU A 223 -11.59 -2.01 7.55
N LEU A 224 -10.44 -1.50 7.10
CA LEU A 224 -9.37 -1.07 7.98
C LEU A 224 -9.73 0.29 8.60
N VAL A 225 -9.77 0.36 9.94
CA VAL A 225 -10.09 1.58 10.68
C VAL A 225 -8.83 2.35 11.07
N GLY A 226 -7.78 1.63 11.44
CA GLY A 226 -6.54 2.22 11.92
C GLY A 226 -5.72 1.22 12.72
N ARG A 227 -4.90 1.74 13.62
CA ARG A 227 -4.08 0.93 14.51
C ARG A 227 -4.40 1.24 15.97
N ASP A 228 -4.24 0.26 16.82
CA ASP A 228 -4.28 0.44 18.26
C ASP A 228 -3.10 1.31 18.69
N GLU A 229 -3.37 2.51 19.16
CA GLU A 229 -2.37 3.50 19.57
C GLU A 229 -1.58 3.07 20.82
N THR A 230 -2.07 2.09 21.55
CA THR A 230 -1.38 1.50 22.72
C THR A 230 -0.27 0.56 22.29
N LEU A 231 -0.26 0.11 21.03
CA LEU A 231 0.74 -0.80 20.48
C LEU A 231 1.85 -0.02 19.74
N THR A 232 3.08 -0.47 19.93
CA THR A 232 4.25 0.13 19.29
C THR A 232 4.17 0.07 17.76
N PRO A 233 4.40 1.18 17.03
CA PRO A 233 4.37 1.18 15.56
C PRO A 233 5.40 0.22 14.97
N ARG A 234 4.99 -0.63 14.03
CA ARG A 234 5.87 -1.49 13.22
C ARG A 234 5.37 -1.46 11.78
N GLY A 235 6.24 -1.37 10.77
CA GLY A 235 5.80 -1.41 9.37
C GLY A 235 6.89 -1.24 8.34
N CYS A 236 6.69 -1.82 7.14
CA CYS A 236 7.60 -1.78 6.00
C CYS A 236 7.72 -0.41 5.34
N SER A 237 6.66 0.39 5.38
CA SER A 237 6.63 1.73 4.78
C SER A 237 7.57 2.72 5.47
N LEU A 238 7.96 2.46 6.74
CA LEU A 238 8.86 3.34 7.49
C LEU A 238 10.18 3.64 6.75
N ALA A 239 10.73 2.68 6.02
CA ALA A 239 11.99 2.90 5.29
C ALA A 239 11.83 3.85 4.09
N ALA A 240 10.68 3.83 3.42
CA ALA A 240 10.38 4.78 2.34
C ALA A 240 9.94 6.14 2.93
N GLU A 241 9.26 6.12 4.07
CA GLU A 241 8.76 7.28 4.80
C GLU A 241 9.89 8.08 5.46
N GLU A 242 10.88 7.43 6.07
CA GLU A 242 12.05 8.09 6.68
C GLU A 242 12.89 8.87 5.67
N LEU A 243 12.96 8.44 4.41
CA LEU A 243 13.69 9.15 3.37
C LEU A 243 12.98 10.42 2.93
N ILE A 244 11.64 10.38 2.85
CA ILE A 244 10.84 11.57 2.48
C ILE A 244 10.79 12.56 3.66
N SER A 245 10.68 12.08 4.90
CA SER A 245 10.54 12.93 6.10
C SER A 245 11.84 13.62 6.55
N ARG A 246 13.03 13.15 6.11
CA ARG A 246 14.32 13.81 6.42
C ARG A 246 14.54 15.12 5.66
N HIS A 247 13.70 15.41 4.66
CA HIS A 247 13.83 16.58 3.78
C HIS A 247 12.64 17.54 3.88
N ILE A 248 11.79 17.38 4.91
CA ILE A 248 10.72 18.29 5.33
C ILE A 248 11.11 18.92 6.67
#